data_3078571e591d0282cb91add27c03cf7f
#
_entry.id   3078571e591d0282cb91add27c03cf7f
#
_cell.length_a   1.000
_cell.length_b   1.000
_cell.length_c   1.000
_cell.angle_alpha   90.00
_cell.angle_beta   90.00
_cell.angle_gamma   90.00
#
_symmetry.space_group_name_H-M   'P 1'
#
loop_
_entity.id
_entity.type
_entity.pdbx_description
1 polymer ?
#
loop_
_entity_poly.entity_id
_entity_poly.type
_entity_poly.pdbx_seq_one_letter_code
_entity_poly.pdbx_strand_id
1 'polypeptide(L)'
;MHEKKNTAKRRSALRIMGSLIGLVKPLLHIMMAAIILGTMGYLCAIFLTILAGQVIVHGLLTGAAGTSLSVQNMWLVHTPVKTILTVMIVIAVLRGILHYAEQYCNHFIAFKLLAIIRHKVFAALRKLCPAKLEGRDKGNLISIITTDIELLEVFYAHTISPIAIAALTSLIMVCFIGRYHVLAGLLALAAYLTVGVVIPMWNGKRGSQKGMEFRTGFGELNSFVLDSLRGLDETIQYGQGEKRKEQMSERSKELASVQENLSRMEGSQRSVTNMVILLASFGMLALAIYLYTKGGIGFEGVLTCTIAMMGSFGPVVALSSLSNNLNQTLASGERVLSLLEEAPLVEEIPGDAASGGDHAFAGAEAQNVTFAYEDETILDQYSLKLEPGKITGIHGASGSGKSTILKLLMRFWDVQTGRISVDGADVREIPTKHLRDMESYVTQETHLFHDSIANNIAIAKPGATREEIMEAAKKASIHDFIMTLPNGYDTEVGELGDTLSGGEKQRIGIARAFLHDASMILLDEPTSNLDSLNEGIILKSLKESAEEKTIVLVSHRVSTMNVANVVYEMENGRIS
;
A
#
# COMPACT_ATOMS: atom_id res chain seq x y z
N MET A 1 -3.15 15.78 22.32
CA MET A 1 -2.30 14.73 22.86
C MET A 1 -1.09 14.57 21.95
N HIS A 2 0.12 14.82 22.45
CA HIS A 2 1.34 14.90 21.62
C HIS A 2 1.77 13.49 21.23
N GLU A 3 1.64 13.15 19.94
CA GLU A 3 2.43 12.07 19.34
C GLU A 3 3.92 12.30 19.66
N LYS A 4 4.46 11.51 20.57
CA LYS A 4 5.92 11.31 20.61
C LYS A 4 6.31 10.72 19.26
N LYS A 5 6.74 11.58 18.33
CA LYS A 5 7.38 11.17 17.09
C LYS A 5 8.54 10.24 17.47
N ASN A 6 8.29 8.96 17.38
CA ASN A 6 9.33 7.95 17.34
C ASN A 6 10.11 8.22 16.05
N THR A 7 11.17 9.02 16.14
CA THR A 7 12.09 9.34 15.05
C THR A 7 12.93 8.10 14.77
N ALA A 8 12.28 7.03 14.30
CA ALA A 8 13.00 5.96 13.62
C ALA A 8 13.83 6.62 12.52
N LYS A 9 15.14 6.44 12.58
CA LYS A 9 16.11 7.05 11.69
C LYS A 9 15.70 6.78 10.25
N ARG A 10 15.15 7.78 9.55
CA ARG A 10 14.63 7.67 8.19
C ARG A 10 15.68 6.99 7.31
N ARG A 11 15.31 5.92 6.62
CA ARG A 11 16.24 5.18 5.75
C ARG A 11 16.78 6.10 4.66
N SER A 12 18.01 5.88 4.24
CA SER A 12 18.54 6.59 3.07
C SER A 12 17.77 6.17 1.81
N ALA A 13 17.62 7.09 0.86
CA ALA A 13 16.94 6.82 -0.42
C ALA A 13 17.51 5.58 -1.14
N LEU A 14 18.82 5.38 -1.10
CA LEU A 14 19.49 4.21 -1.68
C LEU A 14 19.09 2.90 -0.98
N ARG A 15 18.91 2.92 0.34
CA ARG A 15 18.48 1.74 1.09
C ARG A 15 17.02 1.38 0.79
N ILE A 16 16.15 2.39 0.68
CA ILE A 16 14.75 2.19 0.28
C ILE A 16 14.70 1.58 -1.13
N MET A 17 15.43 2.18 -2.08
CA MET A 17 15.52 1.66 -3.45
C MET A 17 16.01 0.21 -3.49
N GLY A 18 17.07 -0.11 -2.73
CA GLY A 18 17.60 -1.47 -2.65
C GLY A 18 16.59 -2.48 -2.10
N SER A 19 15.84 -2.10 -1.05
CA SER A 19 14.77 -2.97 -0.49
C SER A 19 13.62 -3.16 -1.48
N LEU A 20 13.19 -2.10 -2.17
CA LEU A 20 12.15 -2.18 -3.20
C LEU A 20 12.59 -3.05 -4.39
N ILE A 21 13.85 -2.89 -4.86
CA ILE A 21 14.43 -3.76 -5.92
C ILE A 21 14.47 -5.22 -5.45
N GLY A 22 14.71 -5.46 -4.16
CA GLY A 22 14.66 -6.80 -3.56
C GLY A 22 13.30 -7.50 -3.75
N LEU A 23 12.20 -6.75 -3.78
CA LEU A 23 10.87 -7.31 -4.02
C LEU A 23 10.66 -7.78 -5.47
N VAL A 24 11.47 -7.27 -6.42
CA VAL A 24 11.41 -7.63 -7.86
C VAL A 24 12.08 -8.98 -8.14
N LYS A 25 12.84 -9.57 -7.22
CA LYS A 25 13.58 -10.83 -7.45
C LYS A 25 12.80 -11.89 -8.27
N PRO A 26 11.50 -12.17 -7.99
CA PRO A 26 10.75 -13.16 -8.76
C PRO A 26 10.56 -12.82 -10.24
N LEU A 27 10.63 -11.53 -10.59
CA LEU A 27 10.35 -10.99 -11.94
C LEU A 27 11.61 -10.42 -12.62
N LEU A 28 12.80 -10.66 -12.04
CA LEU A 28 14.06 -10.10 -12.52
C LEU A 28 14.34 -10.43 -13.99
N HIS A 29 14.01 -11.64 -14.45
CA HIS A 29 14.18 -12.06 -15.84
C HIS A 29 13.34 -11.23 -16.82
N ILE A 30 12.11 -10.87 -16.44
CA ILE A 30 11.23 -10.01 -17.26
C ILE A 30 11.76 -8.56 -17.26
N MET A 31 12.27 -8.08 -16.12
CA MET A 31 12.89 -6.76 -16.03
C MET A 31 14.14 -6.66 -16.91
N MET A 32 14.99 -7.68 -16.94
CA MET A 32 16.14 -7.74 -17.85
C MET A 32 15.71 -7.74 -19.30
N ALA A 33 14.66 -8.48 -19.65
CA ALA A 33 14.09 -8.46 -20.99
C ALA A 33 13.59 -7.05 -21.37
N ALA A 34 12.85 -6.37 -20.48
CA ALA A 34 12.37 -5.00 -20.70
C ALA A 34 13.53 -4.02 -20.97
N ILE A 35 14.61 -4.11 -20.17
CA ILE A 35 15.80 -3.26 -20.35
C ILE A 35 16.48 -3.52 -21.71
N ILE A 36 16.63 -4.78 -22.12
CA ILE A 36 17.24 -5.13 -23.42
C ILE A 36 16.36 -4.63 -24.57
N LEU A 37 15.04 -4.92 -24.52
CA LEU A 37 14.08 -4.50 -25.53
C LEU A 37 14.01 -2.97 -25.67
N GLY A 38 13.98 -2.26 -24.54
CA GLY A 38 13.98 -0.79 -24.52
C GLY A 38 15.27 -0.20 -25.07
N THR A 39 16.43 -0.74 -24.67
CA THR A 39 17.74 -0.29 -25.20
C THR A 39 17.81 -0.50 -26.70
N MET A 40 17.41 -1.67 -27.21
CA MET A 40 17.36 -1.95 -28.65
C MET A 40 16.37 -1.03 -29.37
N GLY A 41 15.19 -0.77 -28.78
CA GLY A 41 14.19 0.13 -29.34
C GLY A 41 14.71 1.57 -29.50
N TYR A 42 15.43 2.10 -28.50
CA TYR A 42 16.06 3.41 -28.57
C TYR A 42 17.22 3.44 -29.57
N LEU A 43 18.06 2.41 -29.62
CA LEU A 43 19.11 2.30 -30.61
C LEU A 43 18.53 2.26 -32.04
N CYS A 44 17.47 1.52 -32.28
CA CYS A 44 16.76 1.53 -33.58
C CYS A 44 16.31 2.95 -33.95
N ALA A 45 15.76 3.73 -32.99
CA ALA A 45 15.36 5.11 -33.26
C ALA A 45 16.54 6.01 -33.62
N ILE A 46 17.66 5.91 -32.89
CA ILE A 46 18.87 6.69 -33.13
C ILE A 46 19.52 6.33 -34.47
N PHE A 47 19.70 5.04 -34.75
CA PHE A 47 20.31 4.62 -35.98
C PHE A 47 19.42 4.89 -37.20
N LEU A 48 18.09 4.89 -37.03
CA LEU A 48 17.17 5.30 -38.10
C LEU A 48 17.42 6.76 -38.55
N THR A 49 17.61 7.67 -37.58
CA THR A 49 17.90 9.09 -37.89
C THR A 49 19.28 9.28 -38.50
N ILE A 50 20.29 8.50 -38.05
CA ILE A 50 21.63 8.51 -38.62
C ILE A 50 21.59 8.02 -40.09
N LEU A 51 20.92 6.89 -40.36
CA LEU A 51 20.77 6.35 -41.69
C LEU A 51 20.03 7.31 -42.62
N ALA A 52 18.96 7.96 -42.13
CA ALA A 52 18.23 8.97 -42.91
C ALA A 52 19.15 10.14 -43.35
N GLY A 53 19.97 10.66 -42.42
CA GLY A 53 20.96 11.70 -42.73
C GLY A 53 22.00 11.22 -43.78
N GLN A 54 22.49 10.00 -43.62
CA GLN A 54 23.46 9.43 -44.56
C GLN A 54 22.85 9.20 -45.96
N VAL A 55 21.60 8.78 -46.07
CA VAL A 55 20.90 8.64 -47.37
C VAL A 55 20.77 9.96 -48.11
N ILE A 56 20.42 11.05 -47.36
CA ILE A 56 20.29 12.39 -47.93
C ILE A 56 21.65 12.84 -48.53
N VAL A 57 22.72 12.67 -47.77
CA VAL A 57 24.08 13.03 -48.22
C VAL A 57 24.50 12.16 -49.42
N HIS A 58 24.25 10.87 -49.38
CA HIS A 58 24.53 9.97 -50.51
C HIS A 58 23.78 10.40 -51.76
N GLY A 59 22.49 10.72 -51.65
CA GLY A 59 21.68 11.20 -52.79
C GLY A 59 22.17 12.53 -53.36
N LEU A 60 22.60 13.46 -52.51
CA LEU A 60 23.17 14.75 -52.93
C LEU A 60 24.53 14.58 -53.63
N LEU A 61 25.39 13.69 -53.13
CA LEU A 61 26.70 13.44 -53.69
C LEU A 61 26.65 12.66 -55.03
N THR A 62 25.71 11.73 -55.17
CA THR A 62 25.53 10.98 -56.44
C THR A 62 24.80 11.79 -57.49
N GLY A 63 23.95 12.77 -57.10
CA GLY A 63 23.24 13.67 -58.03
C GLY A 63 24.11 14.85 -58.54
N ALA A 64 25.13 15.25 -57.77
CA ALA A 64 26.05 16.32 -58.14
C ALA A 64 27.32 15.73 -58.82
N ALA A 65 27.22 15.31 -60.06
CA ALA A 65 28.35 14.89 -60.84
C ALA A 65 29.37 16.04 -60.99
N GLY A 66 30.36 16.13 -60.10
CA GLY A 66 31.42 17.13 -60.18
C GLY A 66 32.11 17.57 -58.89
N THR A 67 31.68 17.18 -57.74
CA THR A 67 32.35 17.55 -56.47
C THR A 67 33.25 16.43 -55.99
N SER A 68 34.55 16.69 -56.00
CA SER A 68 35.62 15.82 -55.47
C SER A 68 35.68 15.85 -53.95
N LEU A 69 34.54 15.59 -53.26
CA LEU A 69 34.54 15.28 -51.84
C LEU A 69 35.00 13.83 -51.71
N SER A 70 36.17 13.61 -51.07
CA SER A 70 36.72 12.28 -50.82
C SER A 70 35.82 11.53 -49.81
N VAL A 71 34.84 10.80 -50.31
CA VAL A 71 33.89 9.98 -49.53
C VAL A 71 34.37 8.52 -49.53
N GLN A 72 35.69 8.31 -49.45
CA GLN A 72 36.35 7.01 -49.68
C GLN A 72 36.01 5.91 -48.64
N ASN A 73 35.36 6.26 -47.50
CA ASN A 73 35.11 5.31 -46.40
C ASN A 73 33.63 5.12 -46.01
N MET A 74 32.70 5.61 -46.83
CA MET A 74 31.27 5.45 -46.53
C MET A 74 30.80 4.09 -47.05
N TRP A 75 30.60 3.12 -46.17
CA TRP A 75 30.11 1.77 -46.55
C TRP A 75 28.79 1.80 -47.33
N LEU A 76 28.01 2.86 -47.19
CA LEU A 76 26.76 3.13 -47.91
C LEU A 76 26.96 3.52 -49.38
N VAL A 77 28.16 3.98 -49.79
CA VAL A 77 28.42 4.42 -51.17
C VAL A 77 28.20 3.30 -52.19
N HIS A 78 28.45 2.06 -51.78
CA HIS A 78 28.26 0.87 -52.62
C HIS A 78 26.89 0.20 -52.45
N THR A 79 26.04 0.70 -51.55
CA THR A 79 24.74 0.08 -51.26
C THR A 79 23.62 0.79 -52.01
N PRO A 80 22.79 0.08 -52.81
CA PRO A 80 21.66 0.70 -53.50
C PRO A 80 20.71 1.42 -52.53
N VAL A 81 20.29 2.64 -52.87
CA VAL A 81 19.36 3.43 -52.02
C VAL A 81 18.10 2.64 -51.66
N LYS A 82 17.58 1.82 -52.58
CA LYS A 82 16.45 0.93 -52.35
C LYS A 82 16.69 -0.02 -51.16
N THR A 83 17.89 -0.59 -51.06
CA THR A 83 18.26 -1.49 -49.94
C THR A 83 18.29 -0.74 -48.63
N ILE A 84 18.86 0.48 -48.60
CA ILE A 84 18.92 1.29 -47.40
C ILE A 84 17.50 1.68 -46.93
N LEU A 85 16.63 2.10 -47.84
CA LEU A 85 15.23 2.40 -47.55
C LEU A 85 14.49 1.17 -47.01
N THR A 86 14.75 -0.01 -47.57
CA THR A 86 14.15 -1.25 -47.05
C THR A 86 14.63 -1.54 -45.63
N VAL A 87 15.93 -1.40 -45.33
CA VAL A 87 16.50 -1.56 -44.00
C VAL A 87 15.88 -0.55 -43.03
N MET A 88 15.70 0.72 -43.42
CA MET A 88 15.07 1.73 -42.61
C MET A 88 13.60 1.37 -42.26
N ILE A 89 12.84 0.86 -43.23
CA ILE A 89 11.47 0.39 -42.99
C ILE A 89 11.46 -0.76 -41.97
N VAL A 90 12.37 -1.73 -42.14
CA VAL A 90 12.50 -2.88 -41.22
C VAL A 90 12.84 -2.38 -39.79
N ILE A 91 13.82 -1.48 -39.67
CA ILE A 91 14.20 -0.88 -38.38
C ILE A 91 13.03 -0.11 -37.77
N ALA A 92 12.26 0.66 -38.54
CA ALA A 92 11.12 1.40 -38.08
C ALA A 92 10.00 0.49 -37.52
N VAL A 93 9.68 -0.60 -38.23
CA VAL A 93 8.73 -1.62 -37.79
C VAL A 93 9.25 -2.33 -36.53
N LEU A 94 10.51 -2.74 -36.53
CA LEU A 94 11.15 -3.39 -35.38
C LEU A 94 11.14 -2.50 -34.13
N ARG A 95 11.43 -1.21 -34.31
CA ARG A 95 11.32 -0.21 -33.20
C ARG A 95 9.93 -0.21 -32.56
N GLY A 96 8.87 -0.23 -33.40
CA GLY A 96 7.50 -0.25 -32.88
C GLY A 96 7.21 -1.51 -32.05
N ILE A 97 7.63 -2.67 -32.55
CA ILE A 97 7.46 -3.96 -31.85
C ILE A 97 8.28 -3.98 -30.56
N LEU A 98 9.53 -3.56 -30.58
CA LEU A 98 10.42 -3.54 -29.41
C LEU A 98 9.89 -2.60 -28.33
N HIS A 99 9.42 -1.41 -28.73
CA HIS A 99 8.85 -0.46 -27.77
C HIS A 99 7.55 -0.97 -27.15
N TYR A 100 6.66 -1.57 -27.93
CA TYR A 100 5.47 -2.22 -27.40
C TYR A 100 5.82 -3.34 -26.42
N ALA A 101 6.75 -4.21 -26.77
CA ALA A 101 7.17 -5.31 -25.92
C ALA A 101 7.83 -4.83 -24.60
N GLU A 102 8.64 -3.77 -24.69
CA GLU A 102 9.24 -3.12 -23.51
C GLU A 102 8.16 -2.57 -22.59
N GLN A 103 7.20 -1.79 -23.10
CA GLN A 103 6.10 -1.24 -22.30
C GLN A 103 5.23 -2.35 -21.70
N TYR A 104 4.91 -3.38 -22.46
CA TYR A 104 4.18 -4.55 -21.97
C TYR A 104 4.90 -5.21 -20.78
N CYS A 105 6.19 -5.45 -20.88
CA CYS A 105 6.99 -6.03 -19.80
C CYS A 105 7.00 -5.13 -18.56
N ASN A 106 7.17 -3.82 -18.71
CA ASN A 106 7.21 -2.87 -17.60
C ASN A 106 5.88 -2.82 -16.84
N HIS A 107 4.74 -2.72 -17.54
CA HIS A 107 3.43 -2.73 -16.90
C HIS A 107 3.07 -4.10 -16.32
N PHE A 108 3.44 -5.20 -16.99
CA PHE A 108 3.25 -6.55 -16.43
C PHE A 108 3.97 -6.71 -15.08
N ILE A 109 5.24 -6.27 -15.01
CA ILE A 109 6.01 -6.28 -13.76
C ILE A 109 5.31 -5.43 -12.69
N ALA A 110 4.91 -4.21 -13.04
CA ALA A 110 4.27 -3.30 -12.11
C ALA A 110 2.99 -3.91 -11.50
N PHE A 111 2.04 -4.32 -12.32
CA PHE A 111 0.78 -4.92 -11.84
C PHE A 111 0.99 -6.22 -11.04
N LYS A 112 1.92 -7.07 -11.49
CA LYS A 112 2.23 -8.31 -10.75
C LYS A 112 2.84 -8.02 -9.38
N LEU A 113 3.75 -7.02 -9.31
CA LEU A 113 4.36 -6.61 -8.04
C LEU A 113 3.35 -5.93 -7.11
N LEU A 114 2.45 -5.09 -7.63
CA LEU A 114 1.38 -4.50 -6.82
C LEU A 114 0.53 -5.58 -6.15
N ALA A 115 0.16 -6.63 -6.89
CA ALA A 115 -0.58 -7.76 -6.33
C ALA A 115 0.23 -8.49 -5.23
N ILE A 116 1.52 -8.73 -5.46
CA ILE A 116 2.42 -9.36 -4.47
C ILE A 116 2.57 -8.48 -3.22
N ILE A 117 2.74 -7.17 -3.40
CA ILE A 117 2.91 -6.23 -2.28
C ILE A 117 1.61 -6.15 -1.48
N ARG A 118 0.44 -6.03 -2.13
CA ARG A 118 -0.87 -6.02 -1.45
C ARG A 118 -1.07 -7.30 -0.63
N HIS A 119 -0.73 -8.45 -1.19
CA HIS A 119 -0.80 -9.72 -0.45
C HIS A 119 0.12 -9.72 0.78
N LYS A 120 1.37 -9.27 0.64
CA LYS A 120 2.33 -9.19 1.76
C LYS A 120 1.87 -8.18 2.82
N VAL A 121 1.36 -7.02 2.41
CA VAL A 121 0.83 -6.01 3.34
C VAL A 121 -0.37 -6.56 4.10
N PHE A 122 -1.30 -7.24 3.43
CA PHE A 122 -2.43 -7.87 4.09
C PHE A 122 -1.98 -8.96 5.08
N ALA A 123 -1.01 -9.79 4.71
CA ALA A 123 -0.42 -10.80 5.60
C ALA A 123 0.27 -10.16 6.82
N ALA A 124 0.96 -9.03 6.65
CA ALA A 124 1.57 -8.27 7.74
C ALA A 124 0.49 -7.67 8.67
N LEU A 125 -0.53 -7.02 8.11
CA LEU A 125 -1.64 -6.46 8.89
C LEU A 125 -2.35 -7.54 9.73
N ARG A 126 -2.58 -8.73 9.16
CA ARG A 126 -3.18 -9.85 9.89
C ARG A 126 -2.35 -10.25 11.10
N LYS A 127 -1.01 -10.26 10.98
CA LYS A 127 -0.10 -10.56 12.10
C LYS A 127 -0.03 -9.44 13.15
N LEU A 128 -0.21 -8.19 12.72
CA LEU A 128 -0.19 -7.02 13.61
C LEU A 128 -1.51 -6.83 14.36
N CYS A 129 -2.61 -7.40 13.83
CA CYS A 129 -3.94 -7.30 14.41
C CYS A 129 -4.11 -8.27 15.60
N PRO A 130 -4.85 -7.86 16.66
CA PRO A 130 -5.40 -6.51 16.87
C PRO A 130 -4.43 -5.56 17.57
N ALA A 131 -3.45 -6.07 18.31
CA ALA A 131 -2.65 -5.32 19.28
C ALA A 131 -1.95 -4.06 18.72
N LYS A 132 -1.35 -4.16 17.53
CA LYS A 132 -0.66 -3.04 16.87
C LYS A 132 -1.60 -2.12 16.07
N LEU A 133 -2.80 -2.59 15.72
CA LEU A 133 -3.73 -1.84 14.89
C LEU A 133 -4.80 -1.10 15.71
N GLU A 134 -5.03 -1.52 16.94
CA GLU A 134 -5.94 -0.83 17.85
C GLU A 134 -5.41 0.58 18.15
N GLY A 135 -6.28 1.59 18.00
CA GLY A 135 -5.90 2.99 18.15
C GLY A 135 -5.20 3.63 16.93
N ARG A 136 -4.80 2.85 15.90
CA ARG A 136 -4.25 3.43 14.67
C ARG A 136 -5.33 4.06 13.80
N ASP A 137 -4.97 5.14 13.14
CA ASP A 137 -5.82 5.76 12.13
C ASP A 137 -6.07 4.81 10.95
N LYS A 138 -7.32 4.34 10.85
CA LYS A 138 -7.76 3.44 9.76
C LYS A 138 -7.60 4.10 8.38
N GLY A 139 -7.81 5.42 8.29
CA GLY A 139 -7.63 6.17 7.04
C GLY A 139 -6.18 6.15 6.56
N ASN A 140 -5.22 6.24 7.48
CA ASN A 140 -3.80 6.11 7.16
C ASN A 140 -3.45 4.70 6.66
N LEU A 141 -4.00 3.63 7.27
CA LEU A 141 -3.79 2.26 6.80
C LEU A 141 -4.39 2.03 5.40
N ILE A 142 -5.59 2.52 5.14
CA ILE A 142 -6.21 2.48 3.82
C ILE A 142 -5.34 3.20 2.80
N SER A 143 -4.83 4.39 3.12
CA SER A 143 -3.92 5.14 2.25
C SER A 143 -2.64 4.35 1.90
N ILE A 144 -2.07 3.57 2.84
CA ILE A 144 -0.92 2.71 2.56
C ILE A 144 -1.30 1.60 1.57
N ILE A 145 -2.44 0.93 1.78
CA ILE A 145 -2.87 -0.21 0.96
C ILE A 145 -3.28 0.20 -0.45
N THR A 146 -3.84 1.39 -0.61
CA THR A 146 -4.29 1.93 -1.90
C THR A 146 -3.23 2.82 -2.53
N THR A 147 -3.16 4.07 -2.10
CA THR A 147 -2.39 5.14 -2.73
C THR A 147 -0.88 4.90 -2.69
N ASP A 148 -0.32 4.48 -1.53
CA ASP A 148 1.13 4.29 -1.44
C ASP A 148 1.60 3.11 -2.28
N ILE A 149 0.84 2.01 -2.29
CA ILE A 149 1.17 0.87 -3.15
C ILE A 149 1.04 1.24 -4.63
N GLU A 150 0.01 2.00 -5.04
CA GLU A 150 -0.13 2.48 -6.42
C GLU A 150 1.03 3.36 -6.85
N LEU A 151 1.53 4.24 -5.96
CA LEU A 151 2.70 5.05 -6.26
C LEU A 151 3.98 4.22 -6.48
N LEU A 152 4.04 2.98 -5.98
CA LEU A 152 5.14 2.06 -6.28
C LEU A 152 5.10 1.55 -7.74
N GLU A 153 3.95 1.60 -8.43
CA GLU A 153 3.87 1.31 -9.86
C GLU A 153 4.83 2.22 -10.63
N VAL A 154 4.81 3.53 -10.32
CA VAL A 154 5.69 4.51 -10.96
C VAL A 154 7.17 4.15 -10.76
N PHE A 155 7.53 3.62 -9.60
CA PHE A 155 8.89 3.17 -9.33
C PHE A 155 9.30 1.98 -10.23
N TYR A 156 8.44 0.99 -10.32
CA TYR A 156 8.78 -0.25 -11.05
C TYR A 156 8.68 -0.08 -12.56
N ALA A 157 7.63 0.56 -13.07
CA ALA A 157 7.43 0.73 -14.50
C ALA A 157 8.25 1.89 -15.09
N HIS A 158 8.37 3.00 -14.35
CA HIS A 158 8.87 4.26 -14.91
C HIS A 158 10.17 4.75 -14.28
N THR A 159 10.78 4.02 -13.34
CA THR A 159 12.05 4.44 -12.72
C THR A 159 13.19 3.46 -12.99
N ILE A 160 13.05 2.19 -12.62
CA ILE A 160 14.17 1.22 -12.69
C ILE A 160 14.59 0.95 -14.14
N SER A 161 13.64 0.51 -14.98
CA SER A 161 13.93 0.18 -16.38
C SER A 161 14.40 1.39 -17.17
N PRO A 162 13.77 2.58 -17.12
CA PRO A 162 14.26 3.77 -17.81
C PRO A 162 15.66 4.22 -17.39
N ILE A 163 16.02 4.13 -16.11
CA ILE A 163 17.38 4.45 -15.65
C ILE A 163 18.39 3.50 -16.28
N ALA A 164 18.14 2.19 -16.27
CA ALA A 164 19.03 1.19 -16.87
C ALA A 164 19.13 1.36 -18.40
N ILE A 165 18.01 1.59 -19.08
CA ILE A 165 17.95 1.84 -20.53
C ILE A 165 18.75 3.09 -20.88
N ALA A 166 18.58 4.20 -20.15
CA ALA A 166 19.31 5.43 -20.39
C ALA A 166 20.81 5.26 -20.17
N ALA A 167 21.23 4.57 -19.10
CA ALA A 167 22.65 4.30 -18.84
C ALA A 167 23.28 3.45 -19.95
N LEU A 168 22.62 2.33 -20.36
CA LEU A 168 23.13 1.45 -21.40
C LEU A 168 23.15 2.15 -22.76
N THR A 169 22.08 2.83 -23.15
CA THR A 169 22.01 3.55 -24.42
C THR A 169 23.08 4.66 -24.47
N SER A 170 23.22 5.44 -23.38
CA SER A 170 24.25 6.48 -23.31
C SER A 170 25.66 5.91 -23.42
N LEU A 171 25.95 4.81 -22.72
CA LEU A 171 27.26 4.13 -22.81
C LEU A 171 27.56 3.66 -24.23
N ILE A 172 26.60 3.01 -24.88
CA ILE A 172 26.76 2.55 -26.27
C ILE A 172 26.99 3.74 -27.22
N MET A 173 26.24 4.85 -27.03
CA MET A 173 26.37 6.04 -27.87
C MET A 173 27.69 6.79 -27.64
N VAL A 174 28.16 6.86 -26.39
CA VAL A 174 29.51 7.41 -26.10
C VAL A 174 30.60 6.60 -26.80
N CYS A 175 30.54 5.29 -26.74
CA CYS A 175 31.48 4.40 -27.45
C CYS A 175 31.36 4.56 -28.95
N PHE A 176 30.13 4.63 -29.50
CA PHE A 176 29.90 4.80 -30.92
C PHE A 176 30.45 6.14 -31.46
N ILE A 177 30.12 7.26 -30.81
CA ILE A 177 30.64 8.59 -31.18
C ILE A 177 32.16 8.66 -30.94
N GLY A 178 32.64 8.08 -29.83
CA GLY A 178 34.05 8.03 -29.47
C GLY A 178 34.93 7.26 -30.47
N ARG A 179 34.33 6.33 -31.21
CA ARG A 179 35.04 5.59 -32.30
C ARG A 179 35.48 6.50 -33.46
N TYR A 180 34.73 7.60 -33.69
CA TYR A 180 35.15 8.59 -34.70
C TYR A 180 36.27 9.47 -34.16
N HIS A 181 36.11 9.97 -32.91
CA HIS A 181 37.16 10.72 -32.21
C HIS A 181 36.91 10.77 -30.71
N VAL A 182 37.95 10.58 -29.88
CA VAL A 182 37.85 10.53 -28.42
C VAL A 182 37.22 11.80 -27.83
N LEU A 183 37.60 12.98 -28.35
CA LEU A 183 37.04 14.26 -27.88
C LEU A 183 35.51 14.36 -28.12
N ALA A 184 35.02 13.81 -29.23
CA ALA A 184 33.60 13.76 -29.53
C ALA A 184 32.86 12.84 -28.54
N GLY A 185 33.43 11.68 -28.21
CA GLY A 185 32.92 10.77 -27.20
C GLY A 185 32.88 11.41 -25.78
N LEU A 186 33.93 12.15 -25.42
CA LEU A 186 33.99 12.87 -24.13
C LEU A 186 32.93 13.99 -24.05
N LEU A 187 32.71 14.72 -25.14
CA LEU A 187 31.66 15.74 -25.19
C LEU A 187 30.28 15.11 -25.03
N ALA A 188 30.02 13.97 -25.70
CA ALA A 188 28.77 13.22 -25.56
C ALA A 188 28.57 12.73 -24.11
N LEU A 189 29.61 12.17 -23.48
CA LEU A 189 29.57 11.75 -22.08
C LEU A 189 29.23 12.92 -21.14
N ALA A 190 29.91 14.05 -21.29
CA ALA A 190 29.67 15.24 -20.48
C ALA A 190 28.24 15.75 -20.65
N ALA A 191 27.70 15.76 -21.87
CA ALA A 191 26.34 16.19 -22.15
C ALA A 191 25.29 15.23 -21.54
N TYR A 192 25.47 13.91 -21.68
CA TYR A 192 24.54 12.92 -21.07
C TYR A 192 24.58 12.97 -19.56
N LEU A 193 25.75 13.14 -18.93
CA LEU A 193 25.87 13.31 -17.49
C LEU A 193 25.19 14.60 -17.03
N THR A 194 25.34 15.70 -17.77
CA THR A 194 24.71 16.97 -17.44
C THR A 194 23.19 16.85 -17.48
N VAL A 195 22.62 16.30 -18.56
CA VAL A 195 21.17 16.18 -18.73
C VAL A 195 20.57 15.08 -17.85
N GLY A 196 21.25 13.94 -17.70
CA GLY A 196 20.73 12.75 -17.01
C GLY A 196 20.97 12.73 -15.50
N VAL A 197 21.98 13.47 -15.00
CA VAL A 197 22.36 13.44 -13.58
C VAL A 197 22.36 14.83 -12.96
N VAL A 198 23.09 15.80 -13.52
CA VAL A 198 23.27 17.13 -12.89
C VAL A 198 21.93 17.88 -12.82
N ILE A 199 21.22 18.00 -13.92
CA ILE A 199 19.92 18.71 -13.98
C ILE A 199 18.87 18.05 -13.07
N PRO A 200 18.62 16.73 -13.12
CA PRO A 200 17.67 16.06 -12.22
C PRO A 200 18.03 16.23 -10.74
N MET A 201 19.29 16.09 -10.38
CA MET A 201 19.72 16.27 -8.98
C MET A 201 19.53 17.70 -8.47
N TRP A 202 19.82 18.70 -9.30
CA TRP A 202 19.63 20.11 -8.93
C TRP A 202 18.15 20.44 -8.73
N ASN A 203 17.30 20.01 -9.65
CA ASN A 203 15.86 20.27 -9.59
C ASN A 203 15.17 19.46 -8.51
N GLY A 204 15.55 18.20 -8.30
CA GLY A 204 15.01 17.34 -7.25
C GLY A 204 15.18 17.95 -5.85
N LYS A 205 16.32 18.59 -5.57
CA LYS A 205 16.56 19.30 -4.30
C LYS A 205 15.66 20.52 -4.11
N ARG A 206 15.39 21.28 -5.19
CA ARG A 206 14.54 22.48 -5.16
C ARG A 206 13.05 22.16 -5.13
N GLY A 207 12.61 21.16 -5.88
CA GLY A 207 11.20 20.77 -6.00
C GLY A 207 10.67 19.98 -4.81
N SER A 208 11.53 19.27 -4.07
CA SER A 208 11.11 18.36 -2.99
C SER A 208 10.32 19.07 -1.87
N GLN A 209 10.75 20.26 -1.44
CA GLN A 209 10.08 21.02 -0.38
C GLN A 209 8.70 21.51 -0.84
N LYS A 210 8.60 22.10 -2.04
CA LYS A 210 7.34 22.59 -2.61
C LYS A 210 6.38 21.45 -2.95
N GLY A 211 6.89 20.32 -3.42
CA GLY A 211 6.08 19.13 -3.64
C GLY A 211 5.48 18.58 -2.34
N MET A 212 6.23 18.64 -1.23
CA MET A 212 5.71 18.25 0.09
C MET A 212 4.64 19.25 0.58
N GLU A 213 4.86 20.55 0.42
CA GLU A 213 3.90 21.62 0.74
C GLU A 213 2.58 21.42 0.00
N PHE A 214 2.64 21.17 -1.30
CA PHE A 214 1.46 20.86 -2.11
C PHE A 214 0.68 19.65 -1.57
N ARG A 215 1.38 18.59 -1.18
CA ARG A 215 0.75 17.36 -0.66
C ARG A 215 0.08 17.56 0.68
N THR A 216 0.76 18.27 1.57
CA THR A 216 0.18 18.60 2.88
C THR A 216 -1.08 19.42 2.67
N GLY A 217 -1.02 20.49 1.87
CA GLY A 217 -2.18 21.31 1.55
C GLY A 217 -3.31 20.56 0.83
N PHE A 218 -2.97 19.62 -0.06
CA PHE A 218 -3.96 18.76 -0.71
C PHE A 218 -4.64 17.82 0.28
N GLY A 219 -3.87 17.23 1.22
CA GLY A 219 -4.39 16.40 2.30
C GLY A 219 -5.32 17.19 3.23
N GLU A 220 -4.94 18.41 3.60
CA GLU A 220 -5.76 19.32 4.43
C GLU A 220 -7.05 19.72 3.72
N LEU A 221 -6.99 20.03 2.43
CA LEU A 221 -8.18 20.32 1.62
C LEU A 221 -9.13 19.11 1.55
N ASN A 222 -8.60 17.92 1.29
CA ASN A 222 -9.39 16.69 1.25
C ASN A 222 -10.07 16.40 2.60
N SER A 223 -9.33 16.55 3.71
CA SER A 223 -9.90 16.40 5.05
C SER A 223 -11.02 17.41 5.29
N PHE A 224 -10.82 18.67 4.89
CA PHE A 224 -11.84 19.71 5.03
C PHE A 224 -13.10 19.43 4.17
N VAL A 225 -12.91 18.92 2.94
CA VAL A 225 -14.02 18.50 2.07
C VAL A 225 -14.79 17.35 2.70
N LEU A 226 -14.08 16.33 3.21
CA LEU A 226 -14.70 15.16 3.86
C LEU A 226 -15.49 15.57 5.11
N ASP A 227 -14.92 16.43 5.95
CA ASP A 227 -15.60 16.96 7.14
C ASP A 227 -16.84 17.78 6.76
N SER A 228 -16.74 18.54 5.66
CA SER A 228 -17.88 19.32 5.16
C SER A 228 -19.00 18.45 4.61
N LEU A 229 -18.67 17.30 4.00
CA LEU A 229 -19.65 16.33 3.53
C LEU A 229 -20.30 15.57 4.69
N ARG A 230 -19.52 15.18 5.70
CA ARG A 230 -20.04 14.50 6.89
C ARG A 230 -20.92 15.40 7.73
N GLY A 231 -20.58 16.68 7.85
CA GLY A 231 -21.35 17.69 8.58
C GLY A 231 -22.26 18.54 7.67
N LEU A 232 -22.77 17.95 6.56
CA LEU A 232 -23.60 18.70 5.62
C LEU A 232 -24.96 19.10 6.24
N ASP A 233 -25.56 18.21 6.99
CA ASP A 233 -26.84 18.42 7.68
C ASP A 233 -26.72 19.58 8.70
N GLU A 234 -25.66 19.59 9.50
CA GLU A 234 -25.35 20.66 10.45
C GLU A 234 -25.07 21.98 9.72
N THR A 235 -24.35 21.92 8.61
CA THR A 235 -24.02 23.08 7.78
C THR A 235 -25.30 23.73 7.23
N ILE A 236 -26.26 22.93 6.80
CA ILE A 236 -27.57 23.40 6.30
C ILE A 236 -28.42 23.90 7.46
N GLN A 237 -28.53 23.13 8.54
CA GLN A 237 -29.33 23.45 9.72
C GLN A 237 -28.95 24.81 10.33
N TYR A 238 -27.65 25.12 10.40
CA TYR A 238 -27.15 26.37 10.96
C TYR A 238 -26.87 27.46 9.93
N GLY A 239 -27.25 27.28 8.66
CA GLY A 239 -27.11 28.28 7.59
C GLY A 239 -25.66 28.66 7.25
N GLN A 240 -24.70 27.74 7.50
CA GLN A 240 -23.26 28.02 7.30
C GLN A 240 -22.74 27.63 5.90
N GLY A 241 -23.62 27.33 4.95
CA GLY A 241 -23.24 26.84 3.60
C GLY A 241 -22.32 27.80 2.84
N GLU A 242 -22.65 29.09 2.78
CA GLU A 242 -21.82 30.06 2.06
C GLU A 242 -20.45 30.26 2.72
N LYS A 243 -20.38 30.27 4.03
CA LYS A 243 -19.10 30.36 4.77
C LYS A 243 -18.19 29.14 4.51
N ARG A 244 -18.78 27.92 4.49
CA ARG A 244 -18.03 26.69 4.16
C ARG A 244 -17.51 26.72 2.73
N LYS A 245 -18.33 27.18 1.79
CA LYS A 245 -17.95 27.35 0.38
C LYS A 245 -16.81 28.36 0.21
N GLU A 246 -16.86 29.50 0.92
CA GLU A 246 -15.80 30.50 0.91
C GLU A 246 -14.49 29.93 1.44
N GLN A 247 -14.50 29.26 2.58
CA GLN A 247 -13.33 28.58 3.15
C GLN A 247 -12.75 27.53 2.21
N MET A 248 -13.59 26.74 1.53
CA MET A 248 -13.15 25.76 0.54
C MET A 248 -12.49 26.45 -0.66
N SER A 249 -13.08 27.55 -1.15
CA SER A 249 -12.54 28.34 -2.25
C SER A 249 -11.19 28.97 -1.90
N GLU A 250 -11.01 29.48 -0.70
CA GLU A 250 -9.76 30.06 -0.21
C GLU A 250 -8.64 29.01 -0.17
N ARG A 251 -8.88 27.87 0.49
CA ARG A 251 -7.92 26.76 0.54
C ARG A 251 -7.57 26.21 -0.84
N SER A 252 -8.56 26.13 -1.74
CA SER A 252 -8.35 25.73 -3.13
C SER A 252 -7.47 26.72 -3.89
N LYS A 253 -7.64 28.04 -3.67
CA LYS A 253 -6.79 29.08 -4.28
C LYS A 253 -5.35 29.03 -3.76
N GLU A 254 -5.16 28.83 -2.46
CA GLU A 254 -3.84 28.65 -1.88
C GLU A 254 -3.12 27.44 -2.50
N LEU A 255 -3.80 26.30 -2.58
CA LEU A 255 -3.27 25.10 -3.21
C LEU A 255 -2.95 25.30 -4.69
N ALA A 256 -3.81 26.00 -5.42
CA ALA A 256 -3.59 26.35 -6.83
C ALA A 256 -2.34 27.21 -7.02
N SER A 257 -2.04 28.15 -6.11
CA SER A 257 -0.81 28.96 -6.16
C SER A 257 0.45 28.12 -5.99
N VAL A 258 0.41 27.13 -5.10
CA VAL A 258 1.53 26.18 -4.91
C VAL A 258 1.72 25.32 -6.15
N GLN A 259 0.63 24.83 -6.74
CA GLN A 259 0.63 24.05 -7.99
C GLN A 259 1.20 24.85 -9.15
N GLU A 260 0.82 26.14 -9.28
CA GLU A 260 1.35 27.03 -10.32
C GLU A 260 2.87 27.18 -10.20
N ASN A 261 3.38 27.34 -8.97
CA ASN A 261 4.81 27.43 -8.71
C ASN A 261 5.55 26.14 -9.11
N LEU A 262 4.97 24.95 -8.81
CA LEU A 262 5.52 23.67 -9.23
C LEU A 262 5.55 23.55 -10.76
N SER A 263 4.45 23.89 -11.44
CA SER A 263 4.37 23.84 -12.90
C SER A 263 5.37 24.79 -13.57
N ARG A 264 5.58 26.00 -13.02
CA ARG A 264 6.63 26.94 -13.47
C ARG A 264 8.03 26.35 -13.32
N MET A 265 8.30 25.64 -12.20
CA MET A 265 9.59 24.98 -11.98
C MET A 265 9.81 23.86 -13.01
N GLU A 266 8.81 23.06 -13.30
CA GLU A 266 8.87 22.00 -14.32
C GLU A 266 9.08 22.57 -15.72
N GLY A 267 8.36 23.63 -16.08
CA GLY A 267 8.55 24.34 -17.34
C GLY A 267 9.96 24.90 -17.50
N SER A 268 10.49 25.53 -16.45
CA SER A 268 11.88 26.04 -16.41
C SER A 268 12.89 24.91 -16.57
N GLN A 269 12.71 23.78 -15.87
CA GLN A 269 13.56 22.61 -16.00
C GLN A 269 13.59 22.08 -17.43
N ARG A 270 12.43 21.93 -18.07
CA ARG A 270 12.32 21.49 -19.46
C ARG A 270 13.03 22.45 -20.42
N SER A 271 12.87 23.76 -20.19
CA SER A 271 13.54 24.80 -21.00
C SER A 271 15.06 24.74 -20.88
N VAL A 272 15.58 24.63 -19.64
CA VAL A 272 17.02 24.47 -19.38
C VAL A 272 17.56 23.18 -20.01
N THR A 273 16.85 22.07 -19.85
CA THR A 273 17.23 20.79 -20.45
C THR A 273 17.34 20.90 -21.98
N ASN A 274 16.32 21.47 -22.64
CA ASN A 274 16.33 21.66 -24.10
C ASN A 274 17.45 22.61 -24.54
N MET A 275 17.71 23.69 -23.79
CA MET A 275 18.82 24.59 -24.09
C MET A 275 20.17 23.87 -24.00
N VAL A 276 20.39 23.06 -22.98
CA VAL A 276 21.63 22.25 -22.84
C VAL A 276 21.79 21.27 -23.98
N ILE A 277 20.70 20.59 -24.39
CA ILE A 277 20.71 19.66 -25.52
C ILE A 277 21.09 20.37 -26.82
N LEU A 278 20.51 21.55 -27.07
CA LEU A 278 20.84 22.35 -28.27
C LEU A 278 22.29 22.81 -28.24
N LEU A 279 22.76 23.35 -27.11
CA LEU A 279 24.15 23.77 -26.95
C LEU A 279 25.14 22.61 -27.14
N ALA A 280 24.84 21.43 -26.58
CA ALA A 280 25.63 20.24 -26.77
C ALA A 280 25.64 19.75 -28.24
N SER A 281 24.49 19.84 -28.94
CA SER A 281 24.36 19.48 -30.35
C SER A 281 25.16 20.43 -31.25
N PHE A 282 25.05 21.74 -31.04
CA PHE A 282 25.85 22.74 -31.75
C PHE A 282 27.34 22.65 -31.40
N GLY A 283 27.65 22.38 -30.13
CA GLY A 283 29.02 22.12 -29.66
C GLY A 283 29.63 20.90 -30.35
N MET A 284 28.85 19.82 -30.54
CA MET A 284 29.28 18.65 -31.30
C MET A 284 29.53 19.00 -32.76
N LEU A 285 28.64 19.75 -33.40
CA LEU A 285 28.83 20.19 -34.78
C LEU A 285 30.12 21.04 -34.93
N ALA A 286 30.33 22.04 -34.05
CA ALA A 286 31.52 22.87 -34.10
C ALA A 286 32.81 22.07 -33.85
N LEU A 287 32.79 21.15 -32.87
CA LEU A 287 33.92 20.26 -32.59
C LEU A 287 34.20 19.33 -33.79
N ALA A 288 33.15 18.75 -34.37
CA ALA A 288 33.29 17.85 -35.52
C ALA A 288 33.85 18.57 -36.74
N ILE A 289 33.41 19.82 -37.05
CA ILE A 289 33.98 20.66 -38.09
C ILE A 289 35.45 20.95 -37.81
N TYR A 290 35.79 21.32 -36.57
CA TYR A 290 37.20 21.56 -36.19
C TYR A 290 38.08 20.34 -36.38
N LEU A 291 37.60 19.14 -35.96
CA LEU A 291 38.31 17.88 -36.15
C LEU A 291 38.45 17.52 -37.62
N TYR A 292 37.44 17.81 -38.44
CA TYR A 292 37.51 17.63 -39.90
C TYR A 292 38.59 18.52 -40.54
N THR A 293 38.66 19.82 -40.17
CA THR A 293 39.68 20.71 -40.72
C THR A 293 41.11 20.33 -40.32
N LYS A 294 41.26 19.59 -39.20
CA LYS A 294 42.54 19.03 -38.75
C LYS A 294 42.86 17.64 -39.33
N GLY A 295 41.96 17.07 -40.16
CA GLY A 295 42.12 15.74 -40.74
C GLY A 295 41.88 14.58 -39.74
N GLY A 296 41.32 14.87 -38.56
CA GLY A 296 41.05 13.86 -37.51
C GLY A 296 39.83 12.98 -37.82
N ILE A 297 38.82 13.49 -38.56
CA ILE A 297 37.62 12.77 -38.98
C ILE A 297 37.24 13.13 -40.41
N GLY A 298 36.54 12.26 -41.10
CA GLY A 298 35.98 12.53 -42.44
C GLY A 298 34.65 13.31 -42.35
N PHE A 299 34.14 13.77 -43.48
CA PHE A 299 32.85 14.46 -43.58
C PHE A 299 31.70 13.58 -43.05
N GLU A 300 31.74 12.28 -43.30
CA GLU A 300 30.82 11.29 -42.71
C GLU A 300 30.81 11.35 -41.19
N GLY A 301 31.98 11.49 -40.55
CA GLY A 301 32.10 11.63 -39.11
C GLY A 301 31.44 12.90 -38.56
N VAL A 302 31.57 14.03 -39.31
CA VAL A 302 30.88 15.28 -38.91
C VAL A 302 29.38 15.09 -38.91
N LEU A 303 28.83 14.54 -39.97
CA LEU A 303 27.40 14.29 -40.10
C LEU A 303 26.90 13.30 -39.02
N THR A 304 27.56 12.13 -38.93
CA THR A 304 27.17 11.04 -38.06
C THR A 304 27.24 11.45 -36.58
N CYS A 305 28.33 12.06 -36.14
CA CYS A 305 28.46 12.52 -34.72
C CYS A 305 27.41 13.57 -34.37
N THR A 306 27.13 14.50 -35.28
CA THR A 306 26.13 15.54 -35.04
C THR A 306 24.72 14.97 -34.96
N ILE A 307 24.28 14.15 -35.91
CA ILE A 307 22.96 13.51 -35.91
C ILE A 307 22.82 12.53 -34.72
N ALA A 308 23.85 11.74 -34.43
CA ALA A 308 23.89 10.84 -33.32
C ALA A 308 23.69 11.58 -31.99
N MET A 309 24.38 12.73 -31.81
CA MET A 309 24.23 13.57 -30.63
C MET A 309 22.80 14.12 -30.51
N MET A 310 22.23 14.66 -31.60
CA MET A 310 20.88 15.22 -31.58
C MET A 310 19.80 14.14 -31.32
N GLY A 311 19.96 12.94 -31.87
CA GLY A 311 18.97 11.88 -31.78
C GLY A 311 19.03 11.02 -30.51
N SER A 312 20.11 11.10 -29.72
CA SER A 312 20.36 10.16 -28.62
C SER A 312 19.92 10.61 -27.23
N PHE A 313 19.40 11.83 -27.06
CA PHE A 313 18.97 12.34 -25.77
C PHE A 313 17.65 11.76 -25.24
N GLY A 314 16.85 11.09 -26.08
CA GLY A 314 15.53 10.57 -25.69
C GLY A 314 15.50 9.83 -24.35
N PRO A 315 16.30 8.77 -24.15
CA PRO A 315 16.36 8.04 -22.88
C PRO A 315 16.78 8.91 -21.70
N VAL A 316 17.72 9.84 -21.92
CA VAL A 316 18.27 10.70 -20.87
C VAL A 316 17.27 11.80 -20.45
N VAL A 317 16.48 12.32 -21.38
CA VAL A 317 15.40 13.28 -21.12
C VAL A 317 14.30 12.62 -20.28
N ALA A 318 13.99 11.34 -20.53
CA ALA A 318 13.05 10.58 -19.70
C ALA A 318 13.47 10.55 -18.22
N LEU A 319 14.76 10.46 -17.90
CA LEU A 319 15.28 10.55 -16.53
C LEU A 319 15.07 11.92 -15.89
N SER A 320 15.18 12.98 -16.68
CA SER A 320 15.01 14.34 -16.19
C SER A 320 13.62 14.59 -15.60
N SER A 321 12.58 13.94 -16.12
CA SER A 321 11.20 14.04 -15.64
C SER A 321 10.92 13.19 -14.39
N LEU A 322 11.74 12.17 -14.10
CA LEU A 322 11.53 11.26 -12.97
C LEU A 322 11.80 11.90 -11.61
N SER A 323 12.66 12.93 -11.53
CA SER A 323 13.13 13.50 -10.26
C SER A 323 12.01 14.02 -9.36
N ASN A 324 10.91 14.52 -9.94
CA ASN A 324 9.78 15.09 -9.20
C ASN A 324 8.94 14.01 -8.50
N ASN A 325 8.77 12.86 -9.13
CA ASN A 325 7.96 11.76 -8.61
C ASN A 325 8.75 10.80 -7.70
N LEU A 326 10.08 10.72 -7.88
CA LEU A 326 10.92 9.78 -7.15
C LEU A 326 10.88 9.97 -5.63
N ASN A 327 10.97 11.21 -5.15
CA ASN A 327 10.92 11.51 -3.72
C ASN A 327 9.60 11.04 -3.07
N GLN A 328 8.52 11.20 -3.78
CA GLN A 328 7.19 10.75 -3.37
C GLN A 328 7.11 9.24 -3.31
N THR A 329 7.50 8.59 -4.38
CA THR A 329 7.51 7.13 -4.48
C THR A 329 8.40 6.50 -3.39
N LEU A 330 9.55 7.12 -3.10
CA LEU A 330 10.42 6.68 -2.00
C LEU A 330 9.78 6.88 -0.62
N ALA A 331 9.03 7.96 -0.42
CA ALA A 331 8.30 8.16 0.84
C ALA A 331 7.19 7.13 1.02
N SER A 332 6.44 6.82 -0.02
CA SER A 332 5.42 5.75 -0.03
C SER A 332 6.07 4.38 0.17
N GLY A 333 7.20 4.13 -0.50
CA GLY A 333 7.99 2.92 -0.30
C GLY A 333 8.46 2.72 1.13
N GLU A 334 8.92 3.79 1.80
CA GLU A 334 9.31 3.74 3.22
C GLU A 334 8.13 3.38 4.12
N ARG A 335 6.93 3.94 3.87
CA ARG A 335 5.72 3.62 4.66
C ARG A 335 5.32 2.15 4.49
N VAL A 336 5.31 1.65 3.24
CA VAL A 336 5.01 0.24 2.95
C VAL A 336 6.04 -0.70 3.57
N LEU A 337 7.34 -0.41 3.41
CA LEU A 337 8.43 -1.23 3.98
C LEU A 337 8.40 -1.21 5.50
N SER A 338 8.13 -0.07 6.13
CA SER A 338 8.02 0.04 7.58
C SER A 338 6.89 -0.83 8.12
N LEU A 339 5.74 -0.88 7.43
CA LEU A 339 4.63 -1.75 7.80
C LEU A 339 4.97 -3.24 7.63
N LEU A 340 5.66 -3.60 6.53
CA LEU A 340 6.06 -4.99 6.26
C LEU A 340 7.10 -5.53 7.26
N GLU A 341 7.93 -4.67 7.81
CA GLU A 341 9.01 -5.02 8.74
C GLU A 341 8.61 -4.83 10.21
N GLU A 342 7.40 -4.35 10.45
CA GLU A 342 6.92 -4.15 11.82
C GLU A 342 6.71 -5.51 12.50
N ALA A 343 7.34 -5.69 13.67
CA ALA A 343 7.18 -6.89 14.45
C ALA A 343 5.82 -6.91 15.18
N PRO A 344 5.08 -8.03 15.20
CA PRO A 344 3.88 -8.17 16.01
C PRO A 344 4.20 -8.06 17.50
N LEU A 345 3.23 -7.62 18.30
CA LEU A 345 3.35 -7.62 19.77
C LEU A 345 3.14 -9.02 20.35
N VAL A 346 2.30 -9.81 19.70
CA VAL A 346 2.02 -11.21 20.07
C VAL A 346 2.34 -12.08 18.87
N GLU A 347 3.19 -13.08 19.08
CA GLU A 347 3.53 -14.05 18.03
C GLU A 347 2.51 -15.19 18.00
N GLU A 348 2.09 -15.58 16.79
CA GLU A 348 1.28 -16.79 16.60
C GLU A 348 2.09 -18.03 16.99
N ILE A 349 1.50 -18.90 17.79
CA ILE A 349 2.08 -20.19 18.12
C ILE A 349 1.58 -21.20 17.07
N PRO A 350 2.48 -21.74 16.23
CA PRO A 350 2.10 -22.73 15.24
C PRO A 350 1.77 -24.07 15.93
N GLY A 351 0.85 -24.80 15.37
CA GLY A 351 0.44 -26.14 15.83
C GLY A 351 -1.03 -26.35 15.60
N ASP A 352 -1.41 -27.59 15.38
CA ASP A 352 -2.81 -28.02 15.46
C ASP A 352 -3.12 -28.40 16.92
N ALA A 353 -4.41 -28.46 17.27
CA ALA A 353 -4.84 -28.98 18.56
C ALA A 353 -4.10 -30.30 18.80
N ALA A 354 -3.41 -30.41 19.92
CA ALA A 354 -2.97 -31.72 20.35
C ALA A 354 -4.22 -32.61 20.33
N SER A 355 -4.10 -33.81 19.77
CA SER A 355 -5.16 -34.82 19.79
C SER A 355 -5.41 -35.20 21.26
N GLY A 356 -5.83 -34.23 22.05
CA GLY A 356 -6.20 -34.33 23.44
C GLY A 356 -7.53 -35.06 23.50
N GLY A 357 -7.55 -36.15 24.23
CA GLY A 357 -8.75 -36.92 24.46
C GLY A 357 -9.89 -36.05 24.98
N ASP A 358 -11.07 -36.59 24.90
CA ASP A 358 -12.38 -36.10 25.38
C ASP A 358 -12.31 -35.73 26.88
N HIS A 359 -11.61 -34.63 27.23
CA HIS A 359 -11.60 -34.13 28.62
C HIS A 359 -12.48 -32.87 28.68
N ALA A 360 -13.23 -32.77 29.77
CA ALA A 360 -14.11 -31.63 29.99
C ALA A 360 -13.26 -30.35 30.15
N PHE A 361 -13.70 -29.25 29.55
CA PHE A 361 -13.04 -27.94 29.67
C PHE A 361 -12.88 -27.54 31.15
N ALA A 362 -11.64 -27.23 31.55
CA ALA A 362 -11.30 -26.99 32.96
C ALA A 362 -11.52 -25.52 33.43
N GLY A 363 -12.00 -24.64 32.54
CA GLY A 363 -12.18 -23.22 32.82
C GLY A 363 -10.99 -22.38 32.44
N ALA A 364 -10.96 -21.13 32.95
CA ALA A 364 -9.85 -20.21 32.72
C ALA A 364 -9.53 -19.41 33.99
N GLU A 365 -8.31 -18.90 34.09
CA GLU A 365 -7.85 -18.18 35.27
C GLU A 365 -6.84 -17.07 34.90
N ALA A 366 -6.99 -15.91 35.49
CA ALA A 366 -5.99 -14.86 35.52
C ALA A 366 -5.38 -14.81 36.92
N GLN A 367 -4.05 -14.87 37.06
CA GLN A 367 -3.34 -14.89 38.33
C GLN A 367 -2.38 -13.72 38.42
N ASN A 368 -2.64 -12.77 39.34
CA ASN A 368 -1.81 -11.60 39.63
C ASN A 368 -1.39 -10.83 38.37
N VAL A 369 -2.33 -10.61 37.46
CA VAL A 369 -2.08 -10.01 36.15
C VAL A 369 -1.88 -8.50 36.31
N THR A 370 -0.73 -8.00 35.85
CA THR A 370 -0.51 -6.58 35.62
C THR A 370 -0.37 -6.33 34.11
N PHE A 371 -1.12 -5.37 33.61
CA PHE A 371 -1.14 -5.00 32.20
C PHE A 371 -1.26 -3.50 31.99
N ALA A 372 -0.45 -2.98 31.07
CA ALA A 372 -0.46 -1.58 30.63
C ALA A 372 -0.52 -1.49 29.10
N TYR A 373 -1.32 -0.57 28.58
CA TYR A 373 -1.17 -0.09 27.21
C TYR A 373 -0.11 1.01 27.19
N GLU A 374 0.99 0.78 26.50
CA GLU A 374 2.15 1.68 26.52
C GLU A 374 2.61 2.00 27.97
N ASP A 375 2.41 3.24 28.43
CA ASP A 375 2.80 3.72 29.76
C ASP A 375 1.62 3.77 30.75
N GLU A 376 0.38 3.42 30.34
CA GLU A 376 -0.83 3.49 31.16
C GLU A 376 -1.22 2.12 31.70
N THR A 377 -1.05 1.93 33.03
CA THR A 377 -1.44 0.69 33.71
C THR A 377 -2.96 0.59 33.80
N ILE A 378 -3.54 -0.47 33.23
CA ILE A 378 -4.97 -0.75 33.20
C ILE A 378 -5.35 -1.81 34.24
N LEU A 379 -4.54 -2.87 34.38
CA LEU A 379 -4.72 -3.92 35.36
C LEU A 379 -3.51 -3.95 36.31
N ASP A 380 -3.78 -4.04 37.61
CA ASP A 380 -2.75 -4.10 38.64
C ASP A 380 -2.99 -5.26 39.59
N GLN A 381 -2.18 -6.32 39.50
CA GLN A 381 -2.27 -7.56 40.26
C GLN A 381 -3.67 -8.20 40.23
N TYR A 382 -4.37 -8.08 39.10
CA TYR A 382 -5.73 -8.58 38.94
C TYR A 382 -5.76 -10.10 38.90
N SER A 383 -6.67 -10.72 39.66
CA SER A 383 -6.88 -12.17 39.68
C SER A 383 -8.35 -12.51 39.48
N LEU A 384 -8.64 -13.47 38.59
CA LEU A 384 -10.02 -13.86 38.24
C LEU A 384 -10.03 -15.36 37.97
N LYS A 385 -11.03 -16.06 38.47
CA LYS A 385 -11.24 -17.48 38.20
C LYS A 385 -12.58 -17.69 37.51
N LEU A 386 -12.55 -18.38 36.36
CA LEU A 386 -13.70 -18.72 35.54
C LEU A 386 -13.97 -20.21 35.67
N GLU A 387 -15.02 -20.56 36.41
CA GLU A 387 -15.37 -21.95 36.62
C GLU A 387 -16.13 -22.53 35.42
N PRO A 388 -15.86 -23.79 35.05
CA PRO A 388 -16.58 -24.46 33.95
C PRO A 388 -18.08 -24.49 34.18
N GLY A 389 -18.87 -24.32 33.11
CA GLY A 389 -20.33 -24.41 33.18
C GLY A 389 -21.01 -23.32 33.99
N LYS A 390 -20.33 -22.18 34.23
CA LYS A 390 -20.90 -21.04 34.97
C LYS A 390 -20.83 -19.75 34.17
N ILE A 391 -21.75 -18.84 34.49
CA ILE A 391 -21.74 -17.46 34.04
C ILE A 391 -20.99 -16.61 35.07
N THR A 392 -19.88 -16.03 34.69
CA THR A 392 -19.14 -15.07 35.51
C THR A 392 -19.40 -13.67 34.97
N GLY A 393 -19.98 -12.81 35.83
CA GLY A 393 -20.19 -11.39 35.56
C GLY A 393 -18.99 -10.56 36.00
N ILE A 394 -18.57 -9.59 35.18
CA ILE A 394 -17.60 -8.55 35.54
C ILE A 394 -18.31 -7.21 35.44
N HIS A 395 -18.59 -6.60 36.57
CA HIS A 395 -19.27 -5.33 36.69
C HIS A 395 -18.29 -4.21 37.06
N GLY A 396 -18.55 -2.99 36.66
CA GLY A 396 -17.73 -1.83 37.02
C GLY A 396 -17.91 -0.65 36.06
N ALA A 397 -17.34 0.49 36.44
CA ALA A 397 -17.42 1.73 35.65
C ALA A 397 -16.77 1.60 34.25
N SER A 398 -17.15 2.48 33.32
CA SER A 398 -16.47 2.57 32.01
C SER A 398 -15.00 2.92 32.23
N GLY A 399 -14.11 2.24 31.51
CA GLY A 399 -12.65 2.44 31.64
C GLY A 399 -11.98 1.67 32.79
N SER A 400 -12.71 0.86 33.58
CA SER A 400 -12.11 0.11 34.70
C SER A 400 -11.23 -1.09 34.26
N GLY A 401 -11.12 -1.42 32.97
CA GLY A 401 -10.29 -2.52 32.47
C GLY A 401 -11.06 -3.80 32.10
N LYS A 402 -12.39 -3.81 32.17
CA LYS A 402 -13.23 -4.99 31.87
C LYS A 402 -13.00 -5.59 30.49
N SER A 403 -13.04 -4.79 29.44
CA SER A 403 -12.78 -5.26 28.07
C SER A 403 -11.32 -5.70 27.89
N THR A 404 -10.40 -5.14 28.67
CA THR A 404 -8.99 -5.50 28.63
C THR A 404 -8.76 -6.94 29.08
N ILE A 405 -9.42 -7.39 30.18
CA ILE A 405 -9.26 -8.77 30.62
C ILE A 405 -9.80 -9.78 29.61
N LEU A 406 -10.92 -9.47 28.90
CA LEU A 406 -11.41 -10.32 27.81
C LEU A 406 -10.41 -10.43 26.67
N LYS A 407 -9.79 -9.31 26.28
CA LYS A 407 -8.77 -9.27 25.23
C LYS A 407 -7.50 -10.03 25.63
N LEU A 408 -7.14 -10.04 26.91
CA LEU A 408 -6.01 -10.81 27.43
C LEU A 408 -6.32 -12.31 27.49
N LEU A 409 -7.54 -12.71 27.85
CA LEU A 409 -8.01 -14.10 27.73
C LEU A 409 -7.87 -14.58 26.30
N MET A 410 -8.34 -13.81 25.34
CA MET A 410 -8.16 -14.07 23.90
C MET A 410 -6.70 -14.01 23.44
N ARG A 411 -5.74 -13.73 24.31
CA ARG A 411 -4.34 -13.49 23.94
C ARG A 411 -4.18 -12.53 22.75
N PHE A 412 -4.95 -11.43 22.76
CA PHE A 412 -4.72 -10.33 21.81
C PHE A 412 -3.51 -9.49 22.22
N TRP A 413 -3.14 -9.53 23.51
CA TRP A 413 -1.91 -9.03 24.12
C TRP A 413 -1.38 -10.05 25.11
N ASP A 414 -0.07 -10.06 25.32
CA ASP A 414 0.56 -10.79 26.41
C ASP A 414 0.67 -9.90 27.65
N VAL A 415 0.51 -10.48 28.84
CA VAL A 415 0.61 -9.77 30.12
C VAL A 415 2.06 -9.42 30.46
N GLN A 416 2.31 -8.27 31.11
CA GLN A 416 3.64 -7.89 31.56
C GLN A 416 4.09 -8.73 32.78
N THR A 417 3.18 -8.93 33.73
CA THR A 417 3.41 -9.81 34.88
C THR A 417 2.18 -10.65 35.15
N GLY A 418 2.37 -11.77 35.88
CA GLY A 418 1.30 -12.71 36.14
C GLY A 418 1.13 -13.74 35.00
N ARG A 419 0.01 -14.43 35.06
CA ARG A 419 -0.31 -15.53 34.14
C ARG A 419 -1.79 -15.55 33.79
N ILE A 420 -2.09 -15.88 32.55
CA ILE A 420 -3.44 -16.25 32.10
C ILE A 420 -3.38 -17.69 31.62
N SER A 421 -4.29 -18.51 32.14
CA SER A 421 -4.43 -19.89 31.73
C SER A 421 -5.84 -20.17 31.22
N VAL A 422 -5.94 -20.98 30.18
CA VAL A 422 -7.18 -21.53 29.62
C VAL A 422 -7.03 -23.03 29.57
N ASP A 423 -8.03 -23.75 30.04
CA ASP A 423 -8.00 -25.21 30.15
C ASP A 423 -6.75 -25.75 30.88
N GLY A 424 -6.30 -25.02 31.91
CA GLY A 424 -5.14 -25.36 32.73
C GLY A 424 -3.77 -25.04 32.14
N ALA A 425 -3.67 -24.67 30.85
CA ALA A 425 -2.43 -24.30 30.17
C ALA A 425 -2.28 -22.77 30.05
N ASP A 426 -1.04 -22.27 30.10
CA ASP A 426 -0.77 -20.85 29.84
C ASP A 426 -1.13 -20.50 28.40
N VAL A 427 -1.86 -19.41 28.18
CA VAL A 427 -2.27 -18.95 26.83
C VAL A 427 -1.07 -18.71 25.92
N ARG A 428 0.13 -18.47 26.47
CA ARG A 428 1.38 -18.30 25.73
C ARG A 428 2.01 -19.64 25.26
N GLU A 429 1.47 -20.77 25.68
CA GLU A 429 1.92 -22.12 25.32
C GLU A 429 0.92 -22.86 24.43
N ILE A 430 -0.33 -22.36 24.36
CA ILE A 430 -1.40 -22.97 23.55
C ILE A 430 -1.24 -22.57 22.08
N PRO A 431 -1.30 -23.51 21.11
CA PRO A 431 -1.37 -23.18 19.70
C PRO A 431 -2.49 -22.18 19.42
N THR A 432 -2.20 -21.09 18.71
CA THR A 432 -3.15 -19.97 18.53
C THR A 432 -4.47 -20.44 17.92
N LYS A 433 -4.43 -21.37 16.97
CA LYS A 433 -5.63 -21.92 16.35
C LYS A 433 -6.50 -22.65 17.39
N HIS A 434 -5.89 -23.49 18.23
CA HIS A 434 -6.60 -24.24 19.28
C HIS A 434 -7.22 -23.31 20.32
N LEU A 435 -6.51 -22.26 20.73
CA LEU A 435 -7.06 -21.24 21.63
C LEU A 435 -8.32 -20.60 21.01
N ARG A 436 -8.29 -20.27 19.70
CA ARG A 436 -9.44 -19.71 19.00
C ARG A 436 -10.62 -20.67 18.87
N ASP A 437 -10.36 -21.96 18.75
CA ASP A 437 -11.41 -22.98 18.71
C ASP A 437 -12.11 -23.13 20.07
N MET A 438 -11.42 -22.87 21.18
CA MET A 438 -11.96 -22.94 22.55
C MET A 438 -12.71 -21.68 22.98
N GLU A 439 -12.50 -20.55 22.32
CA GLU A 439 -13.00 -19.22 22.74
C GLU A 439 -13.85 -18.57 21.67
N SER A 440 -14.93 -17.94 22.07
CA SER A 440 -15.74 -17.07 21.22
C SER A 440 -15.85 -15.68 21.87
N TYR A 441 -15.61 -14.62 21.10
CA TYR A 441 -15.60 -13.25 21.61
C TYR A 441 -16.61 -12.37 20.85
N VAL A 442 -17.57 -11.83 21.59
CA VAL A 442 -18.50 -10.81 21.10
C VAL A 442 -18.04 -9.45 21.58
N THR A 443 -17.62 -8.62 20.64
CA THR A 443 -17.16 -7.25 20.90
C THR A 443 -18.33 -6.31 21.18
N GLN A 444 -18.08 -5.20 21.88
CA GLN A 444 -19.06 -4.15 22.15
C GLN A 444 -19.69 -3.60 20.86
N GLU A 445 -18.89 -3.42 19.80
CA GLU A 445 -19.38 -3.08 18.46
C GLU A 445 -19.17 -4.26 17.52
N THR A 446 -20.28 -4.79 16.98
CA THR A 446 -20.23 -5.87 15.98
C THR A 446 -20.03 -5.30 14.60
N HIS A 447 -18.93 -5.66 13.94
CA HIS A 447 -18.67 -5.31 12.54
C HIS A 447 -19.27 -6.34 11.60
N LEU A 448 -20.00 -5.86 10.59
CA LEU A 448 -20.58 -6.68 9.53
C LEU A 448 -19.86 -6.42 8.21
N PHE A 449 -19.74 -7.46 7.41
CA PHE A 449 -19.17 -7.40 6.06
C PHE A 449 -20.29 -7.10 5.06
N HIS A 450 -19.95 -6.44 3.97
CA HIS A 450 -20.84 -6.26 2.82
C HIS A 450 -21.07 -7.62 2.13
N ASP A 451 -22.00 -8.38 2.67
CA ASP A 451 -22.37 -9.74 2.26
C ASP A 451 -23.77 -10.06 2.82
N SER A 452 -24.32 -11.23 2.50
CA SER A 452 -25.59 -11.68 3.06
C SER A 452 -25.54 -11.84 4.59
N ILE A 453 -26.68 -11.75 5.24
CA ILE A 453 -26.80 -12.00 6.68
C ILE A 453 -26.35 -13.44 7.00
N ALA A 454 -26.70 -14.41 6.15
CA ALA A 454 -26.25 -15.79 6.33
C ALA A 454 -24.71 -15.89 6.35
N ASN A 455 -24.01 -15.29 5.38
CA ASN A 455 -22.57 -15.31 5.31
C ASN A 455 -21.93 -14.54 6.47
N ASN A 456 -22.56 -13.44 6.90
CA ASN A 456 -22.13 -12.71 8.09
C ASN A 456 -22.20 -13.55 9.37
N ILE A 457 -23.15 -14.45 9.52
CA ILE A 457 -23.22 -15.38 10.65
C ILE A 457 -22.25 -16.54 10.44
N ALA A 458 -22.20 -17.11 9.22
CA ALA A 458 -21.37 -18.27 8.88
C ALA A 458 -19.87 -18.05 8.98
N ILE A 459 -19.40 -16.79 9.08
CA ILE A 459 -17.96 -16.48 9.29
C ILE A 459 -17.41 -17.16 10.54
N ALA A 460 -18.24 -17.43 11.54
CA ALA A 460 -17.86 -18.10 12.77
C ALA A 460 -17.59 -19.62 12.58
N LYS A 461 -18.24 -20.24 11.58
CA LYS A 461 -18.08 -21.66 11.25
C LYS A 461 -18.17 -21.83 9.73
N PRO A 462 -17.03 -21.75 9.02
CA PRO A 462 -17.00 -21.98 7.57
C PRO A 462 -17.60 -23.34 7.20
N GLY A 463 -18.57 -23.35 6.29
CA GLY A 463 -19.25 -24.57 5.87
C GLY A 463 -20.47 -24.95 6.73
N ALA A 464 -20.91 -24.08 7.65
CA ALA A 464 -22.15 -24.29 8.41
C ALA A 464 -23.36 -24.44 7.47
N THR A 465 -24.27 -25.35 7.82
CA THR A 465 -25.52 -25.55 7.07
C THR A 465 -26.48 -24.39 7.33
N ARG A 466 -27.50 -24.24 6.47
CA ARG A 466 -28.52 -23.21 6.65
C ARG A 466 -29.30 -23.41 7.95
N GLU A 467 -29.56 -24.66 8.34
CA GLU A 467 -30.23 -25.04 9.56
C GLU A 467 -29.43 -24.62 10.80
N GLU A 468 -28.11 -24.87 10.83
CA GLU A 468 -27.22 -24.44 11.91
C GLU A 468 -27.21 -22.90 12.07
N ILE A 469 -27.16 -22.18 10.94
CA ILE A 469 -27.22 -20.71 10.93
C ILE A 469 -28.55 -20.21 11.50
N MET A 470 -29.68 -20.84 11.08
CA MET A 470 -31.00 -20.46 11.56
C MET A 470 -31.18 -20.77 13.05
N GLU A 471 -30.65 -21.89 13.54
CA GLU A 471 -30.69 -22.24 14.97
C GLU A 471 -29.91 -21.25 15.83
N ALA A 472 -28.69 -20.91 15.41
CA ALA A 472 -27.87 -19.89 16.07
C ALA A 472 -28.57 -18.52 16.09
N ALA A 473 -29.21 -18.14 14.99
CA ALA A 473 -29.98 -16.90 14.90
C ALA A 473 -31.23 -16.90 15.80
N LYS A 474 -31.88 -18.04 15.99
CA LYS A 474 -33.02 -18.21 16.94
C LYS A 474 -32.53 -18.00 18.37
N LYS A 475 -31.41 -18.65 18.76
CA LYS A 475 -30.78 -18.48 20.09
C LYS A 475 -30.41 -17.02 20.37
N ALA A 476 -29.98 -16.29 19.32
CA ALA A 476 -29.66 -14.87 19.41
C ALA A 476 -30.85 -13.92 19.25
N SER A 477 -32.08 -14.44 19.18
CA SER A 477 -33.33 -13.65 19.01
C SER A 477 -33.32 -12.70 17.80
N ILE A 478 -32.67 -13.10 16.70
CA ILE A 478 -32.60 -12.31 15.46
C ILE A 478 -33.34 -12.97 14.29
N HIS A 479 -33.71 -14.26 14.42
CA HIS A 479 -34.36 -15.03 13.37
C HIS A 479 -35.65 -14.39 12.84
N ASP A 480 -36.56 -14.02 13.75
CA ASP A 480 -37.87 -13.48 13.36
C ASP A 480 -37.70 -12.15 12.61
N PHE A 481 -36.78 -11.30 13.04
CA PHE A 481 -36.44 -10.07 12.33
C PHE A 481 -35.90 -10.39 10.92
N ILE A 482 -34.94 -11.33 10.79
CA ILE A 482 -34.38 -11.72 9.49
C ILE A 482 -35.50 -12.19 8.53
N MET A 483 -36.48 -12.93 9.05
CA MET A 483 -37.61 -13.42 8.24
C MET A 483 -38.59 -12.31 7.80
N THR A 484 -38.54 -11.13 8.41
CA THR A 484 -39.31 -9.96 7.93
C THR A 484 -38.65 -9.26 6.74
N LEU A 485 -37.37 -9.52 6.49
CA LEU A 485 -36.64 -8.90 5.39
C LEU A 485 -37.02 -9.52 4.04
N PRO A 486 -36.98 -8.73 2.94
CA PRO A 486 -37.44 -9.19 1.62
C PRO A 486 -36.79 -10.50 1.13
N ASN A 487 -35.50 -10.69 1.41
CA ASN A 487 -34.72 -11.87 1.02
C ASN A 487 -34.34 -12.74 2.23
N GLY A 488 -34.92 -12.49 3.41
CA GLY A 488 -34.57 -13.22 4.62
C GLY A 488 -33.07 -13.24 4.90
N TYR A 489 -32.52 -14.41 5.10
CA TYR A 489 -31.09 -14.62 5.35
C TYR A 489 -30.15 -14.23 4.18
N ASP A 490 -30.68 -14.19 2.96
CA ASP A 490 -29.92 -13.81 1.76
C ASP A 490 -29.97 -12.30 1.50
N THR A 491 -30.55 -11.53 2.43
CA THR A 491 -30.52 -10.07 2.41
C THR A 491 -29.09 -9.60 2.55
N GLU A 492 -28.61 -8.80 1.59
CA GLU A 492 -27.29 -8.14 1.66
C GLU A 492 -27.30 -7.03 2.69
N VAL A 493 -26.26 -7.03 3.51
CA VAL A 493 -25.99 -5.98 4.48
C VAL A 493 -25.19 -4.88 3.80
N GLY A 494 -25.65 -3.63 3.87
CA GLY A 494 -24.93 -2.47 3.31
C GLY A 494 -23.52 -2.27 3.90
N GLU A 495 -22.78 -1.34 3.34
CA GLU A 495 -21.42 -1.00 3.85
C GLU A 495 -21.49 -0.73 5.36
N LEU A 496 -20.60 -1.38 6.13
CA LEU A 496 -20.53 -1.30 7.59
C LEU A 496 -21.86 -1.61 8.33
N GLY A 497 -22.81 -2.25 7.64
CA GLY A 497 -24.09 -2.62 8.23
C GLY A 497 -25.08 -1.45 8.39
N ASP A 498 -24.93 -0.36 7.66
CA ASP A 498 -25.75 0.86 7.81
C ASP A 498 -27.26 0.64 7.65
N THR A 499 -27.65 -0.49 7.08
CA THR A 499 -29.06 -0.91 6.94
C THR A 499 -29.65 -1.55 8.20
N LEU A 500 -28.83 -1.87 9.20
CA LEU A 500 -29.24 -2.54 10.44
C LEU A 500 -29.02 -1.64 11.65
N SER A 501 -29.95 -1.70 12.61
CA SER A 501 -29.81 -1.02 13.90
C SER A 501 -28.64 -1.61 14.73
N GLY A 502 -28.14 -0.85 15.70
CA GLY A 502 -27.09 -1.32 16.61
C GLY A 502 -27.45 -2.62 17.34
N GLY A 503 -28.72 -2.76 17.74
CA GLY A 503 -29.20 -3.97 18.41
C GLY A 503 -29.27 -5.20 17.48
N GLU A 504 -29.60 -5.02 16.20
CA GLU A 504 -29.59 -6.09 15.21
C GLU A 504 -28.18 -6.56 14.89
N LYS A 505 -27.23 -5.62 14.69
CA LYS A 505 -25.80 -5.94 14.54
C LYS A 505 -25.29 -6.76 15.74
N GLN A 506 -25.60 -6.34 16.95
CA GLN A 506 -25.18 -7.00 18.17
C GLN A 506 -25.73 -8.43 18.27
N ARG A 507 -27.02 -8.63 17.95
CA ARG A 507 -27.61 -9.99 17.89
C ARG A 507 -26.99 -10.89 16.82
N ILE A 508 -26.56 -10.34 15.68
CA ILE A 508 -25.77 -11.10 14.68
C ILE A 508 -24.41 -11.51 15.29
N GLY A 509 -23.76 -10.64 16.05
CA GLY A 509 -22.53 -10.97 16.77
C GLY A 509 -22.72 -12.11 17.78
N ILE A 510 -23.84 -12.11 18.50
CA ILE A 510 -24.19 -13.18 19.44
C ILE A 510 -24.53 -14.47 18.67
N ALA A 511 -25.21 -14.39 17.52
CA ALA A 511 -25.46 -15.55 16.68
C ALA A 511 -24.16 -16.21 16.18
N ARG A 512 -23.13 -15.40 15.87
CA ARG A 512 -21.77 -15.91 15.55
C ARG A 512 -21.20 -16.72 16.71
N ALA A 513 -21.32 -16.21 17.96
CA ALA A 513 -20.82 -16.90 19.13
C ALA A 513 -21.52 -18.24 19.39
N PHE A 514 -22.83 -18.30 19.18
CA PHE A 514 -23.58 -19.56 19.28
C PHE A 514 -23.25 -20.54 18.16
N LEU A 515 -23.02 -20.05 16.93
CA LEU A 515 -22.67 -20.90 15.78
C LEU A 515 -21.25 -21.45 15.89
N HIS A 516 -20.32 -20.67 16.46
CA HIS A 516 -18.93 -21.10 16.68
C HIS A 516 -18.83 -22.28 17.65
N ASP A 517 -19.73 -22.32 18.60
CA ASP A 517 -19.91 -23.44 19.55
C ASP A 517 -18.68 -23.70 20.47
N ALA A 518 -17.93 -22.65 20.79
CA ALA A 518 -16.76 -22.72 21.66
C ALA A 518 -17.11 -23.10 23.11
N SER A 519 -16.16 -23.69 23.84
CA SER A 519 -16.32 -24.05 25.27
C SER A 519 -16.40 -22.82 26.19
N MET A 520 -15.81 -21.68 25.78
CA MET A 520 -15.86 -20.41 26.48
C MET A 520 -16.40 -19.29 25.60
N ILE A 521 -17.38 -18.55 26.10
CA ILE A 521 -17.98 -17.40 25.41
C ILE A 521 -17.66 -16.13 26.22
N LEU A 522 -16.98 -15.18 25.58
CA LEU A 522 -16.62 -13.88 26.14
C LEU A 522 -17.53 -12.80 25.53
N LEU A 523 -18.25 -12.07 26.35
CA LEU A 523 -19.25 -11.09 25.92
C LEU A 523 -18.92 -9.73 26.49
N ASP A 524 -18.61 -8.76 25.63
CA ASP A 524 -18.29 -7.39 25.99
C ASP A 524 -19.50 -6.48 25.75
N GLU A 525 -20.21 -6.14 26.81
CA GLU A 525 -21.44 -5.34 26.82
C GLU A 525 -22.52 -5.83 25.80
N PRO A 526 -22.89 -7.13 25.81
CA PRO A 526 -23.73 -7.73 24.75
C PRO A 526 -25.15 -7.20 24.68
N THR A 527 -25.59 -6.41 25.67
CA THR A 527 -26.97 -5.90 25.77
C THR A 527 -27.05 -4.37 25.73
N SER A 528 -25.92 -3.67 25.50
CA SER A 528 -25.87 -2.21 25.58
C SER A 528 -26.83 -1.48 24.63
N ASN A 529 -27.06 -2.05 23.45
CA ASN A 529 -27.91 -1.48 22.39
C ASN A 529 -29.28 -2.17 22.26
N LEU A 530 -29.70 -2.95 23.27
CA LEU A 530 -30.94 -3.71 23.24
C LEU A 530 -32.02 -3.09 24.14
N ASP A 531 -33.27 -3.25 23.73
CA ASP A 531 -34.41 -3.03 24.57
C ASP A 531 -34.57 -4.16 25.63
N SER A 532 -35.35 -3.93 26.65
CA SER A 532 -35.50 -4.85 27.81
C SER A 532 -36.06 -6.22 27.42
N LEU A 533 -36.87 -6.31 26.34
CA LEU A 533 -37.44 -7.58 25.91
C LEU A 533 -36.36 -8.43 25.24
N ASN A 534 -35.64 -7.86 24.28
CA ASN A 534 -34.53 -8.55 23.58
C ASN A 534 -33.38 -8.86 24.55
N GLU A 535 -33.06 -7.97 25.49
CA GLU A 535 -32.11 -8.24 26.59
C GLU A 535 -32.52 -9.51 27.35
N GLY A 536 -33.79 -9.57 27.81
CA GLY A 536 -34.30 -10.73 28.55
C GLY A 536 -34.23 -12.04 27.82
N ILE A 537 -34.53 -12.06 26.50
CA ILE A 537 -34.45 -13.26 25.68
C ILE A 537 -33.00 -13.74 25.53
N ILE A 538 -32.07 -12.82 25.26
CA ILE A 538 -30.64 -13.16 25.12
C ILE A 538 -30.06 -13.68 26.46
N LEU A 539 -30.35 -13.01 27.56
CA LEU A 539 -29.90 -13.45 28.89
C LEU A 539 -30.44 -14.84 29.24
N LYS A 540 -31.69 -15.15 28.84
CA LYS A 540 -32.26 -16.49 29.00
C LYS A 540 -31.49 -17.52 28.14
N SER A 541 -31.24 -17.23 26.86
CA SER A 541 -30.48 -18.12 25.96
C SER A 541 -29.05 -18.36 26.48
N LEU A 542 -28.41 -17.35 27.03
CA LEU A 542 -27.08 -17.48 27.64
C LEU A 542 -27.15 -18.38 28.88
N LYS A 543 -28.17 -18.22 29.72
CA LYS A 543 -28.35 -19.05 30.91
C LYS A 543 -28.57 -20.54 30.56
N GLU A 544 -29.37 -20.82 29.54
CA GLU A 544 -29.60 -22.18 29.02
C GLU A 544 -28.30 -22.77 28.45
N SER A 545 -27.49 -21.96 27.77
CA SER A 545 -26.19 -22.42 27.20
C SER A 545 -25.11 -22.62 28.26
N ALA A 546 -25.22 -22.03 29.45
CA ALA A 546 -24.21 -22.13 30.51
C ALA A 546 -24.12 -23.52 31.16
N GLU A 547 -25.10 -24.40 30.95
CA GLU A 547 -25.01 -25.78 31.43
C GLU A 547 -23.85 -26.55 30.76
N GLU A 548 -23.52 -26.19 29.52
CA GLU A 548 -22.48 -26.84 28.73
C GLU A 548 -21.26 -25.94 28.47
N LYS A 549 -21.35 -24.62 28.72
CA LYS A 549 -20.35 -23.63 28.35
C LYS A 549 -19.99 -22.71 29.51
N THR A 550 -18.76 -22.25 29.53
CA THR A 550 -18.29 -21.19 30.44
C THR A 550 -18.55 -19.84 29.79
N ILE A 551 -19.26 -18.94 30.48
CA ILE A 551 -19.63 -17.63 29.93
C ILE A 551 -19.03 -16.53 30.81
N VAL A 552 -18.38 -15.57 30.15
CA VAL A 552 -17.89 -14.34 30.80
C VAL A 552 -18.69 -13.17 30.25
N LEU A 553 -19.38 -12.45 31.13
CA LEU A 553 -20.26 -11.36 30.80
C LEU A 553 -19.78 -10.07 31.40
N VAL A 554 -19.33 -9.14 30.57
CA VAL A 554 -18.94 -7.80 30.98
C VAL A 554 -20.09 -6.82 30.76
N SER A 555 -20.49 -6.09 31.77
CA SER A 555 -21.51 -5.03 31.65
C SER A 555 -21.41 -4.01 32.79
N HIS A 556 -21.89 -2.81 32.52
CA HIS A 556 -22.15 -1.77 33.52
C HIS A 556 -23.61 -1.77 34.03
N ARG A 557 -24.47 -2.66 33.48
CA ARG A 557 -25.88 -2.79 33.84
C ARG A 557 -26.07 -3.86 34.90
N VAL A 558 -26.70 -3.51 36.01
CA VAL A 558 -27.05 -4.44 37.09
C VAL A 558 -28.04 -5.53 36.61
N SER A 559 -28.97 -5.17 35.69
CA SER A 559 -29.93 -6.12 35.11
C SER A 559 -29.22 -7.29 34.40
N THR A 560 -28.17 -7.00 33.70
CA THR A 560 -27.37 -7.99 32.97
C THR A 560 -26.60 -8.92 33.90
N MET A 561 -26.19 -8.43 35.11
CA MET A 561 -25.51 -9.24 36.10
C MET A 561 -26.42 -10.26 36.82
N ASN A 562 -27.73 -10.11 36.78
CA ASN A 562 -28.67 -11.01 37.47
C ASN A 562 -28.65 -12.47 36.95
N VAL A 563 -28.07 -12.72 35.79
CA VAL A 563 -27.94 -14.09 35.27
C VAL A 563 -26.61 -14.74 35.66
N ALA A 564 -25.66 -13.97 36.17
CA ALA A 564 -24.35 -14.48 36.58
C ALA A 564 -24.42 -15.31 37.86
N ASN A 565 -23.67 -16.41 37.88
CA ASN A 565 -23.49 -17.24 39.07
C ASN A 565 -22.52 -16.59 40.05
N VAL A 566 -21.53 -15.89 39.55
CA VAL A 566 -20.53 -15.13 40.32
C VAL A 566 -20.35 -13.78 39.66
N VAL A 567 -20.31 -12.72 40.46
CA VAL A 567 -20.08 -11.35 39.99
C VAL A 567 -18.81 -10.80 40.66
N TYR A 568 -17.88 -10.35 39.83
CA TYR A 568 -16.70 -9.62 40.27
C TYR A 568 -16.92 -8.11 40.03
N GLU A 569 -16.72 -7.33 41.04
CA GLU A 569 -16.69 -5.88 40.90
C GLU A 569 -15.28 -5.44 40.54
N MET A 570 -15.16 -4.57 39.52
CA MET A 570 -13.87 -4.07 39.05
C MET A 570 -13.81 -2.56 39.17
N GLU A 571 -12.91 -2.08 40.05
CA GLU A 571 -12.62 -0.66 40.22
C GLU A 571 -11.14 -0.38 39.94
N ASN A 572 -10.87 0.52 39.00
CA ASN A 572 -9.50 0.95 38.64
C ASN A 572 -8.53 -0.21 38.39
N GLY A 573 -8.97 -1.25 37.68
CA GLY A 573 -8.13 -2.40 37.34
C GLY A 573 -7.88 -3.37 38.50
N ARG A 574 -8.60 -3.27 39.59
CA ARG A 574 -8.55 -4.16 40.75
C ARG A 574 -9.92 -4.76 41.04
N ILE A 575 -9.95 -5.92 41.69
CA ILE A 575 -11.19 -6.46 42.26
C ILE A 575 -11.45 -5.75 43.57
N SER A 576 -12.63 -5.15 43.71
CA SER A 576 -13.13 -4.54 44.97
C SER A 576 -13.95 -5.54 45.74
#